data_c2eea5f86861ddf94de42e7a85552878
#
_entry.id   c2eea5f86861ddf94de42e7a85552878
#
_cell.length_a   1.000
_cell.length_b   1.000
_cell.length_c   1.000
_cell.angle_alpha   90.00
_cell.angle_beta   90.00
_cell.angle_gamma   90.00
#
_symmetry.space_group_name_H-M   'P 1'
#
loop_
_entity.id
_entity.type
_entity.pdbx_description
1 polymer ?
#
loop_
_entity_poly.entity_id
_entity_poly.type
_entity_poly.pdbx_seq_one_letter_code
_entity_poly.pdbx_strand_id
1 'polypeptide(L)'
;MAFEEDRTGTWHAYSKTKSQSDQYSRGELNKPASLKSIPFARNSRFANYLAIHFPEVARTIDAEDLGMLHLEVSALKLATRDAILKHDWPTVRTHFAFVDDVLETAPTELHDAIGISYLVNLFYNDTSLGFATARTLMPKRLSTALEIMERHYEELQ
;
A
#
# COMPACT_ATOMS: atom_id res chain seq x y z
N MET A 1 9.99 -7.08 4.17
CA MET A 1 9.93 -7.33 2.72
C MET A 1 10.37 -6.11 1.97
N ALA A 2 11.10 -6.32 0.91
CA ALA A 2 11.65 -5.22 0.14
C ALA A 2 11.02 -5.17 -1.24
N PHE A 3 10.95 -3.99 -1.79
CA PHE A 3 10.48 -3.79 -3.15
C PHE A 3 11.61 -3.18 -3.96
N GLU A 4 11.65 -3.52 -5.22
CA GLU A 4 12.68 -3.04 -6.09
C GLU A 4 12.04 -2.60 -7.40
N GLU A 5 12.52 -1.52 -7.95
CA GLU A 5 12.06 -1.03 -9.23
C GLU A 5 13.07 -1.46 -10.28
N ASP A 6 12.62 -2.14 -11.30
CA ASP A 6 13.50 -2.58 -12.36
C ASP A 6 13.81 -1.43 -13.33
N ARG A 7 14.58 -1.73 -14.33
CA ARG A 7 15.01 -0.73 -15.27
C ARG A 7 13.90 -0.15 -16.13
N THR A 8 12.77 -0.84 -16.17
CA THR A 8 11.63 -0.36 -16.93
C THR A 8 10.71 0.49 -16.07
N GLY A 9 11.07 0.69 -14.84
CA GLY A 9 10.25 1.44 -13.93
C GLY A 9 9.12 0.62 -13.35
N THR A 10 9.18 -0.67 -13.45
CA THR A 10 8.15 -1.53 -12.88
C THR A 10 8.56 -1.98 -11.50
N TRP A 11 7.64 -1.87 -10.57
CA TRP A 11 7.89 -2.31 -9.22
C TRP A 11 7.64 -3.80 -9.10
N HIS A 12 8.55 -4.45 -8.44
CA HIS A 12 8.41 -5.87 -8.16
C HIS A 12 8.59 -6.11 -6.68
N ALA A 13 7.74 -6.98 -6.15
CA ALA A 13 7.95 -7.48 -4.82
C ALA A 13 8.88 -8.64 -4.99
N TYR A 14 10.01 -8.64 -4.31
CA TYR A 14 10.83 -9.77 -4.41
C TYR A 14 11.17 -10.40 -3.10
N SER A 15 11.32 -11.68 -3.18
CA SER A 15 11.60 -12.48 -2.06
C SER A 15 13.07 -12.56 -1.89
N LYS A 16 13.45 -12.64 -0.68
CA LYS A 16 14.79 -12.84 -0.38
C LYS A 16 15.18 -14.19 -0.66
N THR A 17 14.27 -15.07 -0.80
CA THR A 17 14.55 -16.39 -1.11
C THR A 17 14.93 -16.36 -2.46
N LYS A 18 15.71 -16.37 -2.83
CA LYS A 18 16.11 -16.39 -3.92
C LYS A 18 15.73 -16.80 -4.86
N SER A 19 16.11 -17.03 -5.38
CA SER A 19 15.72 -17.55 -6.42
C SER A 19 14.70 -16.82 -6.85
N GLN A 20 14.76 -15.63 -6.84
CA GLN A 20 13.79 -14.91 -7.15
C GLN A 20 13.23 -15.27 -8.35
N SER A 21 13.89 -15.48 -9.38
CA SER A 21 13.27 -15.83 -10.60
C SER A 21 12.51 -17.06 -10.46
N ASP A 22 13.06 -17.99 -9.79
CA ASP A 22 12.36 -19.18 -9.63
C ASP A 22 11.24 -18.96 -8.72
N GLN A 23 11.43 -18.13 -7.79
CA GLN A 23 10.46 -17.79 -6.92
C GLN A 23 9.37 -17.25 -7.61
N TYR A 24 9.57 -16.46 -8.59
CA TYR A 24 8.54 -15.99 -9.33
C TYR A 24 7.90 -17.02 -10.10
N SER A 25 8.56 -17.92 -10.62
CA SER A 25 7.97 -19.02 -11.30
C SER A 25 7.02 -19.72 -10.42
N ARG A 26 7.43 -19.94 -9.22
CA ARG A 26 6.53 -20.53 -8.31
C ARG A 26 5.56 -19.54 -7.90
N GLY A 27 6.00 -18.34 -7.72
CA GLY A 27 5.15 -17.27 -7.37
C GLY A 27 4.08 -17.07 -8.37
N GLU A 28 4.28 -17.50 -9.56
CA GLU A 28 3.25 -17.42 -10.52
C GLU A 28 2.07 -18.21 -10.18
N LEU A 29 2.27 -19.21 -9.43
CA LEU A 29 1.16 -20.00 -8.97
C LEU A 29 0.32 -19.16 -8.06
N ASN A 30 0.98 -18.26 -7.35
CA ASN A 30 0.26 -17.41 -6.44
C ASN A 30 0.01 -16.07 -7.03
N LYS A 31 0.53 -15.81 -8.20
CA LYS A 31 0.23 -14.61 -8.83
C LYS A 31 -1.18 -14.60 -9.18
N PRO A 32 -1.86 -13.57 -8.84
CA PRO A 32 -3.27 -13.48 -9.10
C PRO A 32 -3.48 -13.55 -10.59
N ALA A 33 -4.15 -14.56 -11.00
CA ALA A 33 -4.50 -14.71 -12.38
C ALA A 33 -5.32 -13.50 -12.84
N SER A 34 -6.05 -12.93 -11.95
CA SER A 34 -6.83 -11.74 -12.23
C SER A 34 -5.97 -10.59 -12.74
N LEU A 35 -4.75 -10.50 -12.25
CA LEU A 35 -3.88 -9.45 -12.69
C LEU A 35 -3.52 -9.58 -14.16
N LYS A 36 -3.41 -10.80 -14.66
CA LYS A 36 -3.10 -11.03 -16.04
C LYS A 36 -4.28 -10.74 -16.95
N SER A 37 -5.47 -10.88 -16.43
CA SER A 37 -6.67 -10.65 -17.24
C SER A 37 -7.12 -9.20 -17.21
N ILE A 38 -6.46 -8.35 -16.44
CA ILE A 38 -6.79 -6.94 -16.37
C ILE A 38 -5.68 -6.17 -17.10
N PRO A 39 -5.97 -5.67 -18.30
CA PRO A 39 -4.93 -5.04 -19.12
C PRO A 39 -4.17 -3.92 -18.45
N PHE A 40 -4.86 -3.08 -17.72
CA PHE A 40 -4.20 -1.94 -17.09
C PHE A 40 -3.32 -2.33 -15.92
N ALA A 41 -3.63 -3.44 -15.28
CA ALA A 41 -2.85 -3.86 -14.12
C ALA A 41 -1.40 -4.14 -14.46
N ARG A 42 -1.14 -4.49 -15.71
CA ARG A 42 0.25 -4.74 -16.13
C ARG A 42 1.12 -3.51 -16.11
N ASN A 43 0.49 -2.35 -16.23
CA ASN A 43 1.21 -1.08 -16.27
C ASN A 43 1.17 -0.37 -14.92
N SER A 44 0.42 -0.89 -13.98
CA SER A 44 0.30 -0.29 -12.68
C SER A 44 1.30 -0.92 -11.71
N ARG A 45 2.17 -0.11 -11.18
CA ARG A 45 3.19 -0.58 -10.25
C ARG A 45 2.60 -0.96 -8.91
N PHE A 46 1.81 -0.06 -8.33
CA PHE A 46 1.28 -0.28 -6.99
C PHE A 46 0.23 -1.37 -6.97
N ALA A 47 -0.65 -1.39 -7.95
CA ALA A 47 -1.65 -2.44 -8.07
C ALA A 47 -1.00 -3.83 -8.19
N ASN A 48 0.17 -3.92 -8.81
CA ASN A 48 0.89 -5.18 -8.88
C ASN A 48 1.31 -5.66 -7.49
N TYR A 49 1.78 -4.77 -6.64
CA TYR A 49 2.14 -5.14 -5.28
C TYR A 49 0.91 -5.52 -4.47
N LEU A 50 -0.18 -4.78 -4.64
CA LEU A 50 -1.41 -5.15 -3.97
C LEU A 50 -1.88 -6.54 -4.40
N ALA A 51 -1.79 -6.82 -5.69
CA ALA A 51 -2.23 -8.11 -6.22
C ALA A 51 -1.41 -9.28 -5.66
N ILE A 52 -0.15 -9.03 -5.35
CA ILE A 52 0.73 -10.05 -4.79
C ILE A 52 0.51 -10.22 -3.29
N HIS A 53 0.39 -9.11 -2.58
CA HIS A 53 0.35 -9.13 -1.11
C HIS A 53 -1.06 -9.13 -0.53
N PHE A 54 -1.98 -8.44 -1.18
CA PHE A 54 -3.37 -8.30 -0.74
C PHE A 54 -4.31 -8.45 -1.93
N PRO A 55 -4.42 -9.66 -2.48
CA PRO A 55 -5.23 -9.87 -3.70
C PRO A 55 -6.70 -9.46 -3.51
N GLU A 56 -7.22 -9.58 -2.30
CA GLU A 56 -8.59 -9.18 -2.02
C GLU A 56 -8.73 -7.65 -2.10
N VAL A 57 -7.70 -6.91 -1.74
CA VAL A 57 -7.72 -5.45 -1.87
C VAL A 57 -7.58 -5.07 -3.34
N ALA A 58 -6.67 -5.72 -4.05
CA ALA A 58 -6.47 -5.45 -5.47
C ALA A 58 -7.76 -5.64 -6.27
N ARG A 59 -8.58 -6.60 -5.88
CA ARG A 59 -9.85 -6.87 -6.57
C ARG A 59 -10.91 -5.78 -6.37
N THR A 60 -10.71 -4.89 -5.40
CA THR A 60 -11.65 -3.80 -5.19
C THR A 60 -11.36 -2.59 -6.10
N ILE A 61 -10.25 -2.61 -6.83
CA ILE A 61 -9.90 -1.52 -7.72
C ILE A 61 -10.62 -1.72 -9.04
N ASP A 62 -11.41 -0.73 -9.43
CA ASP A 62 -12.12 -0.81 -10.69
C ASP A 62 -11.14 -0.74 -11.87
N ALA A 63 -11.49 -1.37 -12.97
CA ALA A 63 -10.59 -1.45 -14.12
C ALA A 63 -10.18 -0.08 -14.64
N GLU A 64 -11.08 0.88 -14.57
CA GLU A 64 -10.83 2.24 -15.03
C GLU A 64 -9.91 3.03 -14.09
N ASP A 65 -9.78 2.59 -12.84
CA ASP A 65 -8.93 3.25 -11.86
C ASP A 65 -7.50 2.71 -11.86
N LEU A 66 -7.27 1.61 -12.56
CA LEU A 66 -5.94 1.02 -12.64
C LEU A 66 -5.00 1.96 -13.37
N GLY A 67 -3.85 2.18 -12.79
CA GLY A 67 -2.89 3.15 -13.30
C GLY A 67 -3.02 4.52 -12.66
N MET A 68 -4.09 4.75 -11.90
CA MET A 68 -4.27 5.98 -11.15
C MET A 68 -3.75 5.75 -9.74
N LEU A 69 -2.50 6.11 -9.53
CA LEU A 69 -1.76 5.78 -8.31
C LEU A 69 -2.50 6.13 -7.02
N HIS A 70 -3.07 7.32 -6.96
CA HIS A 70 -3.79 7.77 -5.77
C HIS A 70 -5.02 6.89 -5.48
N LEU A 71 -5.69 6.40 -6.51
CA LEU A 71 -6.86 5.54 -6.34
C LEU A 71 -6.44 4.13 -5.91
N GLU A 72 -5.34 3.64 -6.45
CA GLU A 72 -4.79 2.36 -6.04
C GLU A 72 -4.36 2.37 -4.58
N VAL A 73 -3.71 3.44 -4.16
CA VAL A 73 -3.31 3.63 -2.78
C VAL A 73 -4.53 3.77 -1.87
N SER A 74 -5.58 4.45 -2.36
CA SER A 74 -6.82 4.61 -1.61
C SER A 74 -7.54 3.28 -1.39
N ALA A 75 -7.41 2.33 -2.29
CA ALA A 75 -8.00 1.01 -2.09
C ALA A 75 -7.42 0.35 -0.83
N LEU A 76 -6.11 0.44 -0.64
CA LEU A 76 -5.48 -0.09 0.57
C LEU A 76 -5.91 0.71 1.81
N LYS A 77 -6.05 2.03 1.67
CA LYS A 77 -6.50 2.88 2.77
C LYS A 77 -7.90 2.44 3.24
N LEU A 78 -8.79 2.17 2.30
CA LEU A 78 -10.15 1.73 2.64
C LEU A 78 -10.13 0.38 3.36
N ALA A 79 -9.30 -0.55 2.89
CA ALA A 79 -9.16 -1.84 3.54
C ALA A 79 -8.59 -1.71 4.95
N THR A 80 -7.62 -0.82 5.14
CA THR A 80 -7.03 -0.57 6.45
C THR A 80 -8.07 0.07 7.38
N ARG A 81 -8.85 1.03 6.86
CA ARG A 81 -9.90 1.68 7.62
C ARG A 81 -10.94 0.66 8.09
N ASP A 82 -11.35 -0.23 7.22
CA ASP A 82 -12.29 -1.28 7.55
C ASP A 82 -11.74 -2.18 8.66
N ALA A 83 -10.48 -2.56 8.57
CA ALA A 83 -9.82 -3.36 9.59
C ALA A 83 -9.77 -2.63 10.95
N ILE A 84 -9.51 -1.32 10.95
CA ILE A 84 -9.52 -0.52 12.18
C ILE A 84 -10.91 -0.51 12.78
N LEU A 85 -11.94 -0.28 11.97
CA LEU A 85 -13.32 -0.25 12.45
C LEU A 85 -13.77 -1.59 13.02
N LYS A 86 -13.23 -2.67 12.52
CA LYS A 86 -13.52 -4.02 13.02
C LYS A 86 -12.60 -4.44 14.15
N HIS A 87 -11.66 -3.60 14.52
CA HIS A 87 -10.62 -3.89 15.51
C HIS A 87 -9.78 -5.12 15.12
N ASP A 88 -9.60 -5.33 13.84
CA ASP A 88 -8.76 -6.42 13.31
C ASP A 88 -7.30 -5.95 13.31
N TRP A 89 -6.73 -5.91 14.49
CA TRP A 89 -5.38 -5.38 14.69
C TRP A 89 -4.28 -6.14 13.95
N PRO A 90 -4.36 -7.47 13.83
CA PRO A 90 -3.37 -8.18 13.01
C PRO A 90 -3.35 -7.70 11.57
N THR A 91 -4.51 -7.48 10.96
CA THR A 91 -4.61 -6.97 9.60
C THR A 91 -4.07 -5.54 9.52
N VAL A 92 -4.42 -4.69 10.49
CA VAL A 92 -3.92 -3.31 10.54
C VAL A 92 -2.40 -3.31 10.58
N ARG A 93 -1.80 -4.12 11.43
CA ARG A 93 -0.34 -4.22 11.52
C ARG A 93 0.29 -4.68 10.22
N THR A 94 -0.33 -5.64 9.56
CA THR A 94 0.16 -6.16 8.28
C THR A 94 0.13 -5.07 7.21
N HIS A 95 -0.95 -4.31 7.15
CA HIS A 95 -1.06 -3.20 6.19
C HIS A 95 -0.01 -2.13 6.49
N PHE A 96 0.15 -1.77 7.75
CA PHE A 96 1.14 -0.75 8.14
C PHE A 96 2.57 -1.21 7.84
N ALA A 97 2.89 -2.46 8.10
CA ALA A 97 4.21 -3.00 7.80
C ALA A 97 4.49 -2.96 6.29
N PHE A 98 3.49 -3.29 5.49
CA PHE A 98 3.61 -3.23 4.04
C PHE A 98 3.88 -1.80 3.57
N VAL A 99 3.09 -0.82 4.06
CA VAL A 99 3.26 0.57 3.66
C VAL A 99 4.61 1.11 4.13
N ASP A 100 5.05 0.71 5.31
CA ASP A 100 6.36 1.10 5.84
C ASP A 100 7.49 0.58 4.95
N ASP A 101 7.40 -0.67 4.53
CA ASP A 101 8.37 -1.27 3.62
C ASP A 101 8.38 -0.56 2.27
N VAL A 102 7.22 -0.25 1.75
CA VAL A 102 7.11 0.46 0.47
C VAL A 102 7.75 1.84 0.58
N LEU A 103 7.52 2.55 1.67
CA LEU A 103 8.09 3.89 1.87
C LEU A 103 9.60 3.89 1.86
N GLU A 104 10.22 2.79 2.24
CA GLU A 104 11.67 2.72 2.31
C GLU A 104 12.34 3.00 0.95
N THR A 105 11.71 2.54 -0.13
CA THR A 105 12.28 2.66 -1.47
C THR A 105 11.35 3.34 -2.46
N ALA A 106 10.28 3.96 -1.97
CA ALA A 106 9.28 4.57 -2.86
C ALA A 106 9.86 5.76 -3.63
N PRO A 107 9.59 5.85 -4.93
CA PRO A 107 9.90 7.07 -5.65
C PRO A 107 8.96 8.18 -5.17
N THR A 108 9.31 9.41 -5.47
CA THR A 108 8.60 10.59 -4.98
C THR A 108 7.09 10.52 -5.19
N GLU A 109 6.66 10.14 -6.38
CA GLU A 109 5.22 10.06 -6.66
C GLU A 109 4.48 9.11 -5.75
N LEU A 110 5.05 7.94 -5.51
CA LEU A 110 4.43 6.94 -4.64
C LEU A 110 4.50 7.41 -3.18
N HIS A 111 5.59 8.04 -2.79
CA HIS A 111 5.75 8.60 -1.46
C HIS A 111 4.65 9.63 -1.19
N ASP A 112 4.41 10.52 -2.15
CA ASP A 112 3.38 11.55 -2.04
C ASP A 112 1.98 10.92 -2.01
N ALA A 113 1.74 9.94 -2.85
CA ALA A 113 0.45 9.27 -2.88
C ALA A 113 0.17 8.57 -1.54
N ILE A 114 1.18 7.95 -0.94
CA ILE A 114 1.03 7.33 0.38
C ILE A 114 0.75 8.39 1.44
N GLY A 115 1.50 9.49 1.43
CA GLY A 115 1.30 10.57 2.37
C GLY A 115 -0.12 11.13 2.32
N ILE A 116 -0.58 11.46 1.14
CA ILE A 116 -1.88 12.11 0.94
C ILE A 116 -3.03 11.11 0.98
N SER A 117 -2.98 10.11 0.12
CA SER A 117 -4.13 9.24 -0.12
C SER A 117 -4.25 8.08 0.86
N TYR A 118 -3.18 7.78 1.60
CA TYR A 118 -3.23 6.76 2.63
C TYR A 118 -3.18 7.39 4.02
N LEU A 119 -2.07 8.02 4.39
CA LEU A 119 -1.86 8.46 5.76
C LEU A 119 -2.84 9.54 6.21
N VAL A 120 -2.86 10.65 5.50
CA VAL A 120 -3.74 11.76 5.90
C VAL A 120 -5.20 11.34 5.85
N ASN A 121 -5.61 10.75 4.73
CA ASN A 121 -6.99 10.37 4.55
C ASN A 121 -7.46 9.24 5.48
N LEU A 122 -6.55 8.41 5.95
CA LEU A 122 -6.90 7.34 6.88
C LEU A 122 -7.32 7.92 8.24
N PHE A 123 -6.61 8.95 8.69
CA PHE A 123 -6.82 9.52 10.02
C PHE A 123 -7.57 10.85 10.05
N TYR A 124 -7.92 11.36 8.86
CA TYR A 124 -8.54 12.67 8.77
C TYR A 124 -9.89 12.72 9.49
N ASN A 125 -10.00 13.67 10.39
CA ASN A 125 -11.22 13.91 11.17
C ASN A 125 -11.73 12.70 11.97
N ASP A 126 -10.91 11.71 12.23
CA ASP A 126 -11.33 10.58 13.02
C ASP A 126 -10.50 10.50 14.31
N THR A 127 -11.14 10.85 15.41
CA THR A 127 -10.51 10.85 16.73
C THR A 127 -11.04 9.72 17.60
N SER A 128 -11.73 8.76 17.01
CA SER A 128 -12.28 7.65 17.77
C SER A 128 -11.17 6.80 18.39
N LEU A 129 -11.52 6.04 19.42
CA LEU A 129 -10.56 5.23 20.14
C LEU A 129 -9.88 4.20 19.24
N GLY A 130 -10.60 3.65 18.27
CA GLY A 130 -10.04 2.70 17.33
C GLY A 130 -8.90 3.32 16.51
N PHE A 131 -9.10 4.54 16.01
CA PHE A 131 -8.07 5.24 15.24
C PHE A 131 -6.91 5.69 16.13
N ALA A 132 -7.20 6.07 17.37
CA ALA A 132 -6.13 6.38 18.34
C ALA A 132 -5.27 5.14 18.60
N THR A 133 -5.91 3.98 18.75
CA THR A 133 -5.19 2.73 18.92
C THR A 133 -4.35 2.41 17.68
N ALA A 134 -4.93 2.57 16.48
CA ALA A 134 -4.22 2.33 15.24
C ALA A 134 -2.94 3.16 15.14
N ARG A 135 -2.99 4.42 15.55
CA ARG A 135 -1.79 5.28 15.55
C ARG A 135 -0.65 4.67 16.38
N THR A 136 -0.97 4.01 17.49
CA THR A 136 0.05 3.41 18.34
C THR A 136 0.69 2.16 17.71
N LEU A 137 0.06 1.61 16.68
CA LEU A 137 0.56 0.41 16.01
C LEU A 137 1.45 0.73 14.81
N MET A 138 1.59 2.00 14.48
CA MET A 138 2.36 2.41 13.30
C MET A 138 3.86 2.24 13.52
N PRO A 139 4.58 1.68 12.54
CA PRO A 139 6.04 1.69 12.58
C PRO A 139 6.56 3.12 12.59
N LYS A 140 7.76 3.29 13.09
CA LYS A 140 8.34 4.63 13.30
C LYS A 140 8.39 5.48 12.04
N ARG A 141 8.81 4.90 10.92
CA ARG A 141 8.90 5.62 9.66
C ARG A 141 7.53 6.12 9.23
N LEU A 142 6.53 5.26 9.36
CA LEU A 142 5.17 5.59 8.96
C LEU A 142 4.57 6.67 9.86
N SER A 143 4.78 6.55 11.16
CA SER A 143 4.32 7.54 12.14
C SER A 143 4.96 8.90 11.87
N THR A 144 6.26 8.92 11.61
CA THR A 144 6.97 10.17 11.29
C THR A 144 6.43 10.80 10.00
N ALA A 145 6.14 9.97 8.99
CA ALA A 145 5.59 10.47 7.74
C ALA A 145 4.21 11.11 7.96
N LEU A 146 3.38 10.50 8.79
CA LEU A 146 2.08 11.06 9.14
C LEU A 146 2.22 12.41 9.85
N GLU A 147 3.11 12.49 10.83
CA GLU A 147 3.33 13.73 11.57
C GLU A 147 3.78 14.88 10.65
N ILE A 148 4.65 14.58 9.71
CA ILE A 148 5.12 15.57 8.74
C ILE A 148 3.95 16.06 7.89
N MET A 149 3.12 15.13 7.42
CA MET A 149 1.98 15.47 6.59
C MET A 149 0.95 16.30 7.36
N GLU A 150 0.63 15.90 8.59
CA GLU A 150 -0.32 16.64 9.41
C GLU A 150 0.14 18.07 9.66
N ARG A 151 1.43 18.23 9.97
CA ARG A 151 1.99 19.57 10.18
C ARG A 151 1.88 20.42 8.93
N HIS A 152 2.17 19.82 7.78
CA HIS A 152 2.07 20.54 6.49
C HIS A 152 0.64 21.02 6.23
N TYR A 153 -0.35 20.17 6.52
CA TYR A 153 -1.74 20.55 6.32
C TYR A 153 -2.19 21.62 7.31
N GLU A 154 -1.69 21.63 8.53
CA GLU A 154 -1.99 22.67 9.51
C GLU A 154 -1.45 24.03 9.05
N GLU A 155 -0.28 24.03 8.43
CA GLU A 155 0.32 25.27 7.95
C GLU A 155 -0.42 25.88 6.75
N LEU A 156 -1.26 25.11 6.07
CA LEU A 156 -2.01 25.57 4.93
C LEU A 156 -3.37 26.17 5.29
N GLN A 157 -3.78 26.06 6.55
CA GLN A 157 -5.05 26.60 7.04
C GLN A 157 -4.88 27.95 7.68
#